data_bda274177dda08ab958211df84d72d42
#
_entry.id   bda274177dda08ab958211df84d72d42
#
_cell.length_a   1.000
_cell.length_b   1.000
_cell.length_c   1.000
_cell.angle_alpha   90.00
_cell.angle_beta   90.00
_cell.angle_gamma   90.00
#
_symmetry.space_group_name_H-M   'P 1'
#
loop_
_entity.id
_entity.type
_entity.pdbx_description
1 polymer ?
#
loop_
_entity_poly.entity_id
_entity_poly.type
_entity_poly.pdbx_seq_one_letter_code
_entity_poly.pdbx_strand_id
1 'polypeptide(L)'
;AEFRNEVAKKIGTPGTYANCVTNHVGSQVTAFRRGAVEVGLVLGEVNDGVSMTGLATTTKGRKSLLSLYNVTGPVGHRAVSIPEHHGDVVRTIVERLDISREISHHPHRPTVAVSSFSSSASAVSKVGEIRVETIGEDLIARLVEDLETQVLAGVLLSMVDLPASDPACAWAAAELERLAFSFSAYLPEFSPDGDVLRLQRFTDLSLDVDHIACGRAEGEALRDFIVEEWRRVTRKAVLSSE
;
A
#
# COMPACT_ATOMS: atom_id res chain seq x y z
N ALA A 1 17.69 -12.39 -8.46
CA ALA A 1 17.50 -11.05 -7.91
C ALA A 1 18.61 -10.07 -8.35
N GLU A 2 19.90 -10.45 -8.33
CA GLU A 2 21.02 -9.64 -8.84
C GLU A 2 20.84 -9.31 -10.33
N PHE A 3 20.58 -10.33 -11.13
CA PHE A 3 20.25 -10.18 -12.55
C PHE A 3 19.08 -9.20 -12.81
N ARG A 4 18.07 -9.20 -11.96
CA ARG A 4 16.92 -8.31 -12.11
C ARG A 4 17.30 -6.83 -11.91
N ASN A 5 18.13 -6.52 -10.90
CA ASN A 5 18.60 -5.16 -10.66
C ASN A 5 19.57 -4.69 -11.76
N GLU A 6 20.41 -5.58 -12.30
CA GLU A 6 21.28 -5.26 -13.45
C GLU A 6 20.44 -4.96 -14.71
N VAL A 7 19.41 -5.76 -14.97
CA VAL A 7 18.49 -5.52 -16.08
C VAL A 7 17.78 -4.18 -15.88
N ALA A 8 17.25 -3.91 -14.69
CA ALA A 8 16.56 -2.66 -14.35
C ALA A 8 17.47 -1.44 -14.60
N LYS A 9 18.73 -1.50 -14.18
CA LYS A 9 19.73 -0.45 -14.47
C LYS A 9 19.96 -0.27 -15.97
N LYS A 10 20.09 -1.37 -16.72
CA LYS A 10 20.33 -1.34 -18.17
C LYS A 10 19.19 -0.75 -18.97
N ILE A 11 17.93 -0.99 -18.54
CA ILE A 11 16.73 -0.44 -19.21
C ILE A 11 16.31 0.92 -18.63
N GLY A 12 17.04 1.44 -17.63
CA GLY A 12 16.83 2.77 -17.07
C GLY A 12 15.58 2.92 -16.21
N THR A 13 15.08 1.82 -15.58
CA THR A 13 13.93 1.94 -14.66
C THR A 13 14.37 2.66 -13.37
N PRO A 14 13.50 3.52 -12.80
CA PRO A 14 13.77 4.24 -11.55
C PRO A 14 14.08 3.30 -10.38
N GLY A 15 13.42 2.15 -10.33
CA GLY A 15 13.62 1.18 -9.26
C GLY A 15 12.94 -0.16 -9.47
N THR A 16 13.07 -1.03 -8.49
CA THR A 16 12.45 -2.36 -8.48
C THR A 16 11.72 -2.62 -7.18
N TYR A 17 10.56 -3.26 -7.26
CA TYR A 17 9.77 -3.71 -6.12
C TYR A 17 10.04 -5.16 -5.77
N ALA A 18 9.96 -5.48 -4.48
CA ALA A 18 9.90 -6.83 -3.96
C ALA A 18 8.86 -6.91 -2.84
N ASN A 19 7.90 -7.83 -2.96
CA ASN A 19 6.96 -8.14 -1.89
C ASN A 19 7.47 -9.37 -1.15
N CYS A 20 7.76 -9.21 0.13
CA CYS A 20 8.31 -10.23 1.01
C CYS A 20 7.29 -10.69 2.01
N VAL A 21 7.06 -12.00 2.11
CA VAL A 21 6.21 -12.56 3.17
C VAL A 21 6.77 -12.23 4.55
N THR A 22 5.87 -12.08 5.52
CA THR A 22 6.23 -11.66 6.88
C THR A 22 6.19 -12.78 7.93
N ASN A 23 6.03 -14.04 7.50
CA ASN A 23 6.15 -15.20 8.38
C ASN A 23 7.63 -15.58 8.66
N HIS A 24 8.58 -14.99 7.95
CA HIS A 24 10.03 -15.10 8.18
C HIS A 24 10.76 -13.93 7.52
N VAL A 25 11.99 -13.67 7.94
CA VAL A 25 12.79 -12.53 7.47
C VAL A 25 13.76 -12.83 6.33
N GLY A 26 13.87 -14.06 5.86
CA GLY A 26 14.93 -14.48 4.91
C GLY A 26 14.92 -13.72 3.58
N SER A 27 13.73 -13.54 2.97
CA SER A 27 13.55 -12.77 1.73
C SER A 27 13.82 -11.29 1.94
N GLN A 28 13.40 -10.74 3.08
CA GLN A 28 13.63 -9.35 3.47
C GLN A 28 15.12 -9.05 3.61
N VAL A 29 15.85 -9.86 4.38
CA VAL A 29 17.31 -9.72 4.56
C VAL A 29 18.04 -9.75 3.22
N THR A 30 17.59 -10.62 2.30
CA THR A 30 18.18 -10.69 0.96
C THR A 30 17.93 -9.41 0.15
N ALA A 31 16.77 -8.79 0.29
CA ALA A 31 16.46 -7.52 -0.37
C ALA A 31 17.22 -6.34 0.26
N PHE A 32 17.33 -6.29 1.60
CA PHE A 32 18.07 -5.25 2.32
C PHE A 32 19.55 -5.20 1.96
N ARG A 33 20.19 -6.36 1.79
CA ARG A 33 21.60 -6.44 1.32
C ARG A 33 21.82 -5.81 -0.05
N ARG A 34 20.75 -5.52 -0.79
CA ARG A 34 20.76 -4.88 -2.11
C ARG A 34 20.30 -3.44 -2.08
N GLY A 35 20.14 -2.86 -0.89
CA GLY A 35 19.73 -1.47 -0.70
C GLY A 35 18.21 -1.24 -0.74
N ALA A 36 17.40 -2.30 -0.69
CA ALA A 36 15.95 -2.12 -0.63
C ALA A 36 15.50 -1.51 0.71
N VAL A 37 14.49 -0.64 0.64
CA VAL A 37 13.88 0.06 1.76
C VAL A 37 12.41 -0.36 1.87
N GLU A 38 11.90 -0.47 3.08
CA GLU A 38 10.49 -0.71 3.35
C GLU A 38 9.67 0.51 2.96
N VAL A 39 8.63 0.28 2.15
CA VAL A 39 7.74 1.32 1.64
C VAL A 39 6.27 1.07 1.98
N GLY A 40 5.95 -0.09 2.55
CA GLY A 40 4.60 -0.44 2.96
C GLY A 40 4.46 -1.87 3.45
N LEU A 41 3.27 -2.16 3.98
CA LEU A 41 2.87 -3.48 4.45
C LEU A 41 1.40 -3.71 4.08
N VAL A 42 1.14 -4.71 3.25
CA VAL A 42 -0.22 -5.16 2.97
C VAL A 42 -0.57 -6.26 3.97
N LEU A 43 -1.49 -5.93 4.87
CA LEU A 43 -1.95 -6.86 5.90
C LEU A 43 -2.81 -7.96 5.27
N GLY A 44 -2.54 -9.21 5.60
CA GLY A 44 -3.39 -10.35 5.23
C GLY A 44 -3.60 -10.57 3.71
N GLU A 45 -2.66 -10.19 2.83
CA GLU A 45 -2.81 -10.31 1.39
C GLU A 45 -2.81 -11.77 0.90
N VAL A 46 -1.96 -12.61 1.52
CA VAL A 46 -1.77 -13.99 1.07
C VAL A 46 -2.67 -14.96 1.82
N ASN A 47 -3.42 -15.78 1.09
CA ASN A 47 -4.31 -16.81 1.65
C ASN A 47 -3.54 -17.91 2.40
N ASP A 48 -4.20 -18.54 3.39
CA ASP A 48 -3.72 -19.70 4.15
C ASP A 48 -3.32 -20.89 3.29
N GLY A 49 -4.00 -21.09 2.17
CA GLY A 49 -3.78 -22.21 1.26
C GLY A 49 -2.52 -22.14 0.42
N VAL A 50 -1.78 -21.03 0.46
CA VAL A 50 -0.53 -20.89 -0.29
C VAL A 50 0.60 -21.59 0.44
N SER A 51 0.91 -22.82 0.03
CA SER A 51 2.08 -23.58 0.48
C SER A 51 3.34 -22.99 -0.13
N MET A 52 4.27 -22.54 0.71
CA MET A 52 5.60 -22.13 0.26
C MET A 52 6.55 -23.31 0.41
N THR A 53 7.07 -23.80 -0.73
CA THR A 53 7.99 -24.93 -0.77
C THR A 53 9.22 -24.69 0.13
N GLY A 54 9.45 -25.58 1.09
CA GLY A 54 10.61 -25.53 1.98
C GLY A 54 10.44 -24.73 3.29
N LEU A 55 9.25 -24.18 3.56
CA LEU A 55 8.95 -23.52 4.83
C LEU A 55 7.82 -24.24 5.55
N ALA A 56 8.07 -24.71 6.76
CA ALA A 56 7.02 -25.21 7.64
C ALA A 56 6.10 -24.03 8.02
N THR A 57 4.89 -24.00 7.49
CA THR A 57 3.91 -22.99 7.83
C THR A 57 3.27 -23.34 9.17
N THR A 58 3.80 -22.78 10.24
CA THR A 58 3.26 -22.95 11.61
C THR A 58 2.16 -21.94 11.95
N THR A 59 2.02 -20.88 11.15
CA THR A 59 1.01 -19.84 11.36
C THR A 59 -0.25 -20.15 10.56
N LYS A 60 -1.37 -20.29 11.28
CA LYS A 60 -2.73 -20.31 10.69
C LYS A 60 -3.11 -18.86 10.39
N GLY A 61 -3.84 -18.63 9.32
CA GLY A 61 -4.35 -17.29 8.96
C GLY A 61 -3.64 -16.69 7.73
N ARG A 62 -4.23 -15.65 7.21
CA ARG A 62 -3.68 -14.91 6.06
C ARG A 62 -2.35 -14.25 6.44
N LYS A 63 -1.42 -14.21 5.49
CA LYS A 63 -0.08 -13.64 5.69
C LYS A 63 0.02 -12.26 5.07
N SER A 64 0.74 -11.38 5.75
CA SER A 64 1.02 -10.03 5.26
C SER A 64 2.25 -10.01 4.35
N LEU A 65 2.30 -9.02 3.45
CA LEU A 65 3.43 -8.78 2.57
C LEU A 65 4.07 -7.44 2.87
N LEU A 66 5.36 -7.46 3.19
CA LEU A 66 6.20 -6.27 3.32
C LEU A 66 6.65 -5.83 1.93
N SER A 67 6.24 -4.65 1.51
CA SER A 67 6.63 -4.04 0.23
C SER A 67 7.97 -3.32 0.39
N LEU A 68 8.91 -3.68 -0.45
CA LEU A 68 10.27 -3.12 -0.48
C LEU A 68 10.52 -2.48 -1.84
N TYR A 69 11.17 -1.33 -1.84
CA TYR A 69 11.61 -0.63 -3.05
C TYR A 69 13.12 -0.45 -3.05
N ASN A 70 13.75 -0.71 -4.18
CA ASN A 70 15.17 -0.48 -4.39
C ASN A 70 15.35 0.48 -5.56
N VAL A 71 15.94 1.64 -5.30
CA VAL A 71 16.30 2.63 -6.33
C VAL A 71 17.41 2.06 -7.21
N THR A 72 17.20 2.03 -8.51
CA THR A 72 18.18 1.47 -9.49
C THR A 72 18.56 2.45 -10.58
N GLY A 73 17.83 3.55 -10.72
CA GLY A 73 18.07 4.58 -11.72
C GLY A 73 17.70 5.97 -11.20
N PRO A 74 17.75 6.98 -12.05
CA PRO A 74 17.37 8.33 -11.69
C PRO A 74 15.89 8.40 -11.28
N VAL A 75 15.64 9.01 -10.12
CA VAL A 75 14.29 9.33 -9.63
C VAL A 75 14.14 10.85 -9.62
N GLY A 76 13.20 11.37 -10.40
CA GLY A 76 12.96 12.81 -10.50
C GLY A 76 12.35 13.41 -9.23
N HIS A 77 12.48 14.74 -9.08
CA HIS A 77 11.73 15.50 -8.06
C HIS A 77 10.24 15.47 -8.38
N ARG A 78 9.39 15.30 -7.35
CA ARG A 78 7.93 15.35 -7.47
C ARG A 78 7.29 16.07 -6.30
N ALA A 79 6.20 16.81 -6.57
CA ALA A 79 5.26 17.24 -5.55
C ALA A 79 4.23 16.14 -5.30
N VAL A 80 3.91 15.87 -4.04
CA VAL A 80 2.94 14.86 -3.63
C VAL A 80 1.98 15.40 -2.57
N SER A 81 0.72 14.99 -2.62
CA SER A 81 -0.34 15.40 -1.69
C SER A 81 -0.69 14.23 -0.78
N ILE A 82 -0.31 14.33 0.49
CA ILE A 82 -0.41 13.24 1.48
C ILE A 82 -1.18 13.75 2.71
N PRO A 83 -2.13 12.98 3.28
CA PRO A 83 -2.77 13.35 4.54
C PRO A 83 -1.75 13.66 5.63
N GLU A 84 -2.02 14.68 6.47
CA GLU A 84 -1.07 15.15 7.49
C GLU A 84 -0.58 14.03 8.42
N HIS A 85 -1.50 13.17 8.87
CA HIS A 85 -1.18 12.05 9.76
C HIS A 85 -0.39 10.91 9.10
N HIS A 86 -0.27 10.89 7.77
CA HIS A 86 0.64 10.00 7.03
C HIS A 86 1.97 10.70 6.67
N GLY A 87 2.10 12.01 6.94
CA GLY A 87 3.23 12.82 6.51
C GLY A 87 4.57 12.31 7.02
N ASP A 88 4.66 11.96 8.31
CA ASP A 88 5.92 11.55 8.93
C ASP A 88 6.40 10.19 8.42
N VAL A 89 5.51 9.21 8.24
CA VAL A 89 5.90 7.90 7.69
C VAL A 89 6.33 8.03 6.22
N VAL A 90 5.64 8.85 5.42
CA VAL A 90 6.04 9.09 4.02
C VAL A 90 7.37 9.83 3.95
N ARG A 91 7.61 10.84 4.80
CA ARG A 91 8.89 11.56 4.89
C ARG A 91 10.03 10.59 5.24
N THR A 92 9.84 9.74 6.22
CA THR A 92 10.82 8.71 6.60
C THR A 92 11.16 7.78 5.43
N ILE A 93 10.16 7.34 4.67
CA ILE A 93 10.37 6.49 3.47
C ILE A 93 11.19 7.24 2.42
N VAL A 94 10.81 8.48 2.11
CA VAL A 94 11.47 9.34 1.11
C VAL A 94 12.93 9.60 1.46
N GLU A 95 13.21 9.96 2.73
CA GLU A 95 14.56 10.20 3.25
C GLU A 95 15.43 8.94 3.17
N ARG A 96 14.90 7.79 3.56
CA ARG A 96 15.64 6.52 3.51
C ARG A 96 15.93 6.02 2.09
N LEU A 97 15.11 6.41 1.12
CA LEU A 97 15.32 6.14 -0.30
C LEU A 97 16.25 7.15 -0.98
N ASP A 98 16.59 8.24 -0.29
CA ASP A 98 17.37 9.36 -0.84
C ASP A 98 16.74 9.92 -2.13
N ILE A 99 15.42 10.10 -2.13
CA ILE A 99 14.66 10.66 -3.26
C ILE A 99 14.06 12.01 -2.88
N SER A 100 13.88 12.90 -3.87
CA SER A 100 13.37 14.26 -3.63
C SER A 100 11.86 14.33 -3.81
N ARG A 101 11.12 14.65 -2.73
CA ARG A 101 9.65 14.86 -2.75
C ARG A 101 9.28 16.11 -1.98
N GLU A 102 8.43 16.94 -2.60
CA GLU A 102 7.77 18.06 -1.92
C GLU A 102 6.42 17.59 -1.40
N ILE A 103 6.30 17.40 -0.08
CA ILE A 103 5.10 16.84 0.55
C ILE A 103 4.18 17.99 0.97
N SER A 104 2.97 18.03 0.36
CA SER A 104 1.88 18.92 0.76
C SER A 104 0.84 18.13 1.55
N HIS A 105 0.27 18.76 2.58
CA HIS A 105 -0.79 18.18 3.43
C HIS A 105 -2.16 18.84 3.20
N HIS A 106 -2.25 19.77 2.24
CA HIS A 106 -3.51 20.45 1.95
C HIS A 106 -4.48 19.55 1.18
N PRO A 107 -5.67 19.28 1.71
CA PRO A 107 -6.67 18.43 1.06
C PRO A 107 -7.42 19.24 -0.02
N HIS A 108 -6.80 19.46 -1.17
CA HIS A 108 -7.48 20.09 -2.30
C HIS A 108 -8.62 19.20 -2.79
N ARG A 109 -9.78 19.82 -3.07
CA ARG A 109 -10.88 19.10 -3.70
C ARG A 109 -10.57 18.85 -5.18
N PRO A 110 -11.14 17.77 -5.77
CA PRO A 110 -11.03 17.53 -7.20
C PRO A 110 -11.51 18.73 -8.02
N THR A 111 -10.85 18.97 -9.14
CA THR A 111 -11.20 20.04 -10.11
C THR A 111 -11.90 19.50 -11.35
N VAL A 112 -11.96 18.17 -11.50
CA VAL A 112 -12.65 17.47 -12.57
C VAL A 112 -13.87 16.74 -12.04
N ALA A 113 -14.93 16.68 -12.84
CA ALA A 113 -16.19 16.06 -12.41
C ALA A 113 -16.12 14.53 -12.40
N VAL A 114 -15.39 13.92 -13.34
CA VAL A 114 -15.41 12.48 -13.59
C VAL A 114 -14.05 11.86 -13.30
N SER A 115 -14.07 10.79 -12.49
CA SER A 115 -12.89 9.97 -12.17
C SER A 115 -12.63 8.91 -13.23
N SER A 116 -11.36 8.51 -13.35
CA SER A 116 -10.99 7.27 -14.03
C SER A 116 -10.27 6.32 -13.07
N PHE A 117 -10.68 5.07 -13.09
CA PHE A 117 -10.02 3.99 -12.35
C PHE A 117 -10.27 2.64 -13.00
N SER A 118 -9.37 1.72 -12.77
CA SER A 118 -9.52 0.30 -13.07
C SER A 118 -9.73 -0.49 -11.79
N SER A 119 -10.58 -1.53 -11.85
CA SER A 119 -10.84 -2.43 -10.72
C SER A 119 -10.67 -3.87 -11.14
N SER A 120 -10.12 -4.67 -10.25
CA SER A 120 -10.00 -6.11 -10.40
C SER A 120 -10.23 -6.83 -9.08
N ALA A 121 -10.76 -8.04 -9.13
CA ALA A 121 -10.97 -8.87 -7.96
C ALA A 121 -10.58 -10.32 -8.25
N SER A 122 -9.86 -10.93 -7.32
CA SER A 122 -9.45 -12.33 -7.39
C SER A 122 -10.27 -13.18 -6.42
N ALA A 123 -11.10 -14.07 -6.97
CA ALA A 123 -11.86 -15.02 -6.18
C ALA A 123 -10.95 -16.03 -5.43
N VAL A 124 -9.75 -16.29 -5.94
CA VAL A 124 -8.78 -17.21 -5.33
C VAL A 124 -8.08 -16.56 -4.14
N SER A 125 -7.51 -15.36 -4.31
CA SER A 125 -6.85 -14.63 -3.21
C SER A 125 -7.84 -13.89 -2.32
N LYS A 126 -9.07 -13.66 -2.77
CA LYS A 126 -10.09 -12.82 -2.13
C LYS A 126 -9.58 -11.39 -1.90
N VAL A 127 -8.81 -10.89 -2.86
CA VAL A 127 -8.23 -9.55 -2.87
C VAL A 127 -8.84 -8.78 -4.03
N GLY A 128 -9.27 -7.56 -3.77
CA GLY A 128 -9.67 -6.56 -4.75
C GLY A 128 -8.62 -5.46 -4.85
N GLU A 129 -8.33 -5.03 -6.06
CA GLU A 129 -7.41 -3.93 -6.35
C GLU A 129 -8.12 -2.88 -7.20
N ILE A 130 -8.10 -1.64 -6.75
CA ILE A 130 -8.61 -0.49 -7.47
C ILE A 130 -7.45 0.47 -7.70
N ARG A 131 -7.17 0.79 -8.96
CA ARG A 131 -6.17 1.77 -9.33
C ARG A 131 -6.86 3.01 -9.88
N VAL A 132 -6.73 4.12 -9.18
CA VAL A 132 -7.24 5.42 -9.58
C VAL A 132 -6.19 6.12 -10.44
N GLU A 133 -6.59 6.58 -11.62
CA GLU A 133 -5.76 7.36 -12.55
C GLU A 133 -6.09 8.86 -12.47
N THR A 134 -7.38 9.19 -12.26
CA THR A 134 -7.85 10.57 -12.13
C THR A 134 -8.83 10.66 -10.96
N ILE A 135 -8.59 11.60 -10.06
CA ILE A 135 -9.46 11.88 -8.91
C ILE A 135 -10.50 12.95 -9.33
N GLY A 136 -11.75 12.55 -9.51
CA GLY A 136 -12.87 13.43 -9.80
C GLY A 136 -13.82 13.57 -8.61
N GLU A 137 -14.82 14.47 -8.75
CA GLU A 137 -15.83 14.71 -7.71
C GLU A 137 -16.71 13.47 -7.43
N ASP A 138 -16.88 12.60 -8.44
CA ASP A 138 -17.69 11.36 -8.36
C ASP A 138 -16.92 10.16 -7.80
N LEU A 139 -15.61 10.29 -7.48
CA LEU A 139 -14.74 9.17 -7.09
C LEU A 139 -15.36 8.32 -6.00
N ILE A 140 -15.74 8.95 -4.89
CA ILE A 140 -16.18 8.21 -3.69
C ILE A 140 -17.48 7.45 -3.96
N ALA A 141 -18.44 8.05 -4.65
CA ALA A 141 -19.70 7.38 -4.99
C ALA A 141 -19.46 6.13 -5.85
N ARG A 142 -18.62 6.26 -6.89
CA ARG A 142 -18.29 5.13 -7.78
C ARG A 142 -17.45 4.05 -7.10
N LEU A 143 -16.57 4.43 -6.17
CA LEU A 143 -15.81 3.45 -5.39
C LEU A 143 -16.71 2.66 -4.43
N VAL A 144 -17.73 3.29 -3.85
CA VAL A 144 -18.70 2.59 -3.00
C VAL A 144 -19.44 1.50 -3.81
N GLU A 145 -19.93 1.83 -5.01
CA GLU A 145 -20.58 0.87 -5.91
C GLU A 145 -19.65 -0.31 -6.29
N ASP A 146 -18.38 -0.02 -6.60
CA ASP A 146 -17.39 -1.05 -6.93
C ASP A 146 -17.08 -1.94 -5.71
N LEU A 147 -16.91 -1.33 -4.53
CA LEU A 147 -16.65 -2.06 -3.29
C LEU A 147 -17.81 -2.98 -2.89
N GLU A 148 -19.06 -2.56 -3.10
CA GLU A 148 -20.23 -3.42 -2.90
C GLU A 148 -20.17 -4.65 -3.83
N THR A 149 -19.80 -4.43 -5.09
CA THR A 149 -19.59 -5.52 -6.07
C THR A 149 -18.48 -6.46 -5.62
N GLN A 150 -17.34 -5.94 -5.13
CA GLN A 150 -16.24 -6.73 -4.61
C GLN A 150 -16.66 -7.56 -3.38
N VAL A 151 -17.43 -6.98 -2.44
CA VAL A 151 -17.95 -7.69 -1.26
C VAL A 151 -18.88 -8.83 -1.68
N LEU A 152 -19.78 -8.59 -2.63
CA LEU A 152 -20.66 -9.65 -3.17
C LEU A 152 -19.87 -10.76 -3.87
N ALA A 153 -18.73 -10.43 -4.47
CA ALA A 153 -17.79 -11.42 -5.06
C ALA A 153 -16.92 -12.14 -4.01
N GLY A 154 -17.10 -11.84 -2.72
CA GLY A 154 -16.38 -12.49 -1.62
C GLY A 154 -14.98 -11.96 -1.38
N VAL A 155 -14.67 -10.73 -1.81
CA VAL A 155 -13.42 -10.02 -1.49
C VAL A 155 -13.35 -9.74 0.00
N LEU A 156 -12.21 -10.06 0.62
CA LEU A 156 -11.95 -9.83 2.04
C LEU A 156 -10.99 -8.66 2.28
N LEU A 157 -10.09 -8.40 1.33
CA LEU A 157 -9.15 -7.29 1.35
C LEU A 157 -9.35 -6.48 0.07
N SER A 158 -9.71 -5.20 0.19
CA SER A 158 -9.70 -4.25 -0.92
C SER A 158 -8.55 -3.27 -0.76
N MET A 159 -7.79 -3.04 -1.83
CA MET A 159 -6.74 -2.03 -1.92
C MET A 159 -7.13 -0.95 -2.91
N VAL A 160 -6.86 0.31 -2.55
CA VAL A 160 -7.04 1.46 -3.43
C VAL A 160 -5.68 2.16 -3.59
N ASP A 161 -5.25 2.29 -4.83
CA ASP A 161 -4.06 3.02 -5.24
C ASP A 161 -4.47 4.41 -5.73
N LEU A 162 -4.06 5.44 -5.01
CA LEU A 162 -4.28 6.84 -5.37
C LEU A 162 -3.02 7.45 -5.99
N PRO A 163 -3.12 8.24 -7.08
CA PRO A 163 -1.99 8.97 -7.63
C PRO A 163 -1.54 10.05 -6.62
N ALA A 164 -0.37 9.84 -5.99
CA ALA A 164 0.12 10.74 -4.94
C ALA A 164 0.47 12.14 -5.46
N SER A 165 0.75 12.29 -6.75
CA SER A 165 1.02 13.58 -7.40
C SER A 165 -0.26 14.40 -7.70
N ASP A 166 -1.44 13.79 -7.61
CA ASP A 166 -2.71 14.54 -7.76
C ASP A 166 -2.93 15.40 -6.51
N PRO A 167 -3.17 16.72 -6.63
CA PRO A 167 -3.45 17.59 -5.49
C PRO A 167 -4.64 17.13 -4.64
N ALA A 168 -5.60 16.40 -5.22
CA ALA A 168 -6.76 15.84 -4.53
C ALA A 168 -6.48 14.51 -3.80
N CYS A 169 -5.26 13.97 -3.86
CA CYS A 169 -4.93 12.69 -3.22
C CYS A 169 -5.17 12.72 -1.69
N ALA A 170 -4.74 13.77 -1.00
CA ALA A 170 -4.98 13.90 0.44
C ALA A 170 -6.47 13.98 0.79
N TRP A 171 -7.27 14.66 -0.03
CA TRP A 171 -8.74 14.70 0.11
C TRP A 171 -9.35 13.30 -0.11
N ALA A 172 -8.99 12.63 -1.20
CA ALA A 172 -9.52 11.31 -1.52
C ALA A 172 -9.16 10.29 -0.43
N ALA A 173 -7.94 10.32 0.09
CA ALA A 173 -7.53 9.46 1.20
C ALA A 173 -8.34 9.72 2.48
N ALA A 174 -8.63 10.98 2.82
CA ALA A 174 -9.46 11.33 3.98
C ALA A 174 -10.92 10.86 3.82
N GLU A 175 -11.48 10.91 2.61
CA GLU A 175 -12.81 10.35 2.33
C GLU A 175 -12.81 8.81 2.41
N LEU A 176 -11.76 8.15 1.90
CA LEU A 176 -11.61 6.70 1.99
C LEU A 176 -11.43 6.20 3.44
N GLU A 177 -10.83 7.00 4.33
CA GLU A 177 -10.80 6.67 5.76
C GLU A 177 -12.20 6.55 6.37
N ARG A 178 -13.19 7.35 5.92
CA ARG A 178 -14.58 7.23 6.35
C ARG A 178 -15.22 5.92 5.89
N LEU A 179 -14.66 5.31 4.85
CA LEU A 179 -15.03 3.99 4.35
C LEU A 179 -14.17 2.87 4.95
N ALA A 180 -13.46 3.12 6.06
CA ALA A 180 -12.59 2.21 6.77
C ALA A 180 -11.31 1.78 6.02
N PHE A 181 -10.84 2.58 5.06
CA PHE A 181 -9.51 2.39 4.47
C PHE A 181 -8.43 2.99 5.37
N SER A 182 -7.35 2.25 5.60
CA SER A 182 -6.17 2.68 6.35
C SER A 182 -4.93 2.68 5.46
N PHE A 183 -3.88 3.39 5.88
CA PHE A 183 -2.59 3.39 5.19
C PHE A 183 -2.04 1.98 5.04
N SER A 184 -1.52 1.68 3.85
CA SER A 184 -0.82 0.43 3.55
C SER A 184 0.60 0.68 3.05
N ALA A 185 0.78 1.58 2.09
CA ALA A 185 2.08 1.85 1.49
C ALA A 185 2.16 3.24 0.85
N TYR A 186 3.38 3.78 0.81
CA TYR A 186 3.76 4.81 -0.14
C TYR A 186 4.72 4.19 -1.17
N LEU A 187 4.31 4.17 -2.42
CA LEU A 187 4.97 3.43 -3.49
C LEU A 187 5.59 4.38 -4.53
N PRO A 188 6.90 4.74 -4.41
CA PRO A 188 7.58 5.62 -5.35
C PRO A 188 7.63 5.02 -6.76
N GLU A 189 7.35 5.84 -7.79
CA GLU A 189 7.42 5.44 -9.21
C GLU A 189 6.67 4.13 -9.54
N PHE A 190 5.56 3.88 -8.84
CA PHE A 190 4.80 2.63 -9.00
C PHE A 190 3.86 2.67 -10.22
N SER A 191 3.42 3.86 -10.61
CA SER A 191 2.61 4.08 -11.82
C SER A 191 3.42 4.81 -12.89
N PRO A 192 2.99 4.79 -14.17
CA PRO A 192 3.59 5.62 -15.21
C PRO A 192 3.59 7.12 -14.85
N ASP A 193 2.60 7.56 -14.05
CA ASP A 193 2.42 8.96 -13.66
C ASP A 193 3.16 9.30 -12.36
N GLY A 194 3.79 8.32 -11.71
CA GLY A 194 4.67 8.51 -10.55
C GLY A 194 4.30 7.72 -9.32
N ASP A 195 4.32 8.40 -8.18
CA ASP A 195 4.14 7.79 -6.87
C ASP A 195 2.68 7.46 -6.57
N VAL A 196 2.47 6.43 -5.78
CA VAL A 196 1.15 5.96 -5.37
C VAL A 196 1.04 5.93 -3.85
N LEU A 197 -0.06 6.45 -3.33
CA LEU A 197 -0.51 6.22 -1.96
C LEU A 197 -1.49 5.04 -1.97
N ARG A 198 -1.10 3.92 -1.37
CA ARG A 198 -1.94 2.73 -1.24
C ARG A 198 -2.65 2.71 0.10
N LEU A 199 -3.95 2.54 0.05
CA LEU A 199 -4.80 2.31 1.22
C LEU A 199 -5.38 0.90 1.16
N GLN A 200 -5.74 0.32 2.33
CA GLN A 200 -6.29 -1.02 2.45
C GLN A 200 -7.50 -1.05 3.38
N ARG A 201 -8.49 -1.89 3.06
CA ARG A 201 -9.70 -2.11 3.84
C ARG A 201 -10.03 -3.59 3.95
N PHE A 202 -10.47 -4.02 5.11
CA PHE A 202 -10.90 -5.40 5.36
C PHE A 202 -12.41 -5.49 5.55
N THR A 203 -13.00 -6.59 4.98
CA THR A 203 -14.41 -6.93 5.10
C THR A 203 -14.57 -8.06 6.05
N ASP A 204 -14.46 -8.20 7.21
CA ASP A 204 -14.54 -9.38 8.09
C ASP A 204 -13.29 -10.27 8.02
N LEU A 205 -12.15 -9.72 8.42
CA LEU A 205 -10.88 -10.43 8.46
C LEU A 205 -10.27 -10.37 9.87
N SER A 206 -10.13 -11.55 10.49
CA SER A 206 -9.29 -11.70 11.67
C SER A 206 -7.82 -11.72 11.27
N LEU A 207 -7.08 -10.68 11.62
CA LEU A 207 -5.66 -10.54 11.33
C LEU A 207 -4.82 -10.89 12.56
N ASP A 208 -3.90 -11.84 12.40
CA ASP A 208 -2.85 -12.11 13.37
C ASP A 208 -1.66 -11.18 13.09
N VAL A 209 -1.69 -10.01 13.73
CA VAL A 209 -0.66 -8.98 13.56
C VAL A 209 0.59 -9.24 14.39
N ASP A 210 0.51 -10.09 15.41
CA ASP A 210 1.62 -10.38 16.33
C ASP A 210 2.69 -11.27 15.66
N HIS A 211 2.31 -11.99 14.61
CA HIS A 211 3.21 -12.86 13.85
C HIS A 211 3.81 -12.21 12.60
N ILE A 212 3.71 -10.89 12.47
CA ILE A 212 4.33 -10.14 11.36
C ILE A 212 5.81 -9.90 11.69
N ALA A 213 6.69 -10.73 11.10
CA ALA A 213 8.13 -10.62 11.29
C ALA A 213 8.74 -9.57 10.36
N CYS A 214 9.50 -8.64 10.93
CA CYS A 214 10.29 -7.64 10.22
C CYS A 214 11.79 -7.88 10.45
N GLY A 215 12.59 -7.76 9.39
CA GLY A 215 14.02 -8.10 9.42
C GLY A 215 14.92 -7.02 10.01
N ARG A 216 14.36 -5.85 10.37
CA ARG A 216 15.07 -4.73 11.00
C ARG A 216 14.10 -3.76 11.66
N ALA A 217 14.63 -2.90 12.55
CA ALA A 217 13.84 -1.99 13.39
C ALA A 217 12.96 -1.02 12.60
N GLU A 218 13.42 -0.54 11.44
CA GLU A 218 12.64 0.37 10.58
C GLU A 218 11.40 -0.32 9.99
N GLY A 219 11.51 -1.61 9.67
CA GLY A 219 10.36 -2.41 9.24
C GLY A 219 9.38 -2.66 10.38
N GLU A 220 9.88 -2.83 11.62
CA GLU A 220 9.03 -2.93 12.82
C GLU A 220 8.28 -1.62 13.07
N ALA A 221 8.96 -0.47 12.99
CA ALA A 221 8.31 0.82 13.15
C ALA A 221 7.23 1.07 12.09
N LEU A 222 7.49 0.72 10.83
CA LEU A 222 6.50 0.83 9.76
C LEU A 222 5.30 -0.12 9.99
N ARG A 223 5.54 -1.36 10.40
CA ARG A 223 4.49 -2.32 10.79
C ARG A 223 3.62 -1.76 11.89
N ASP A 224 4.23 -1.25 12.95
CA ASP A 224 3.52 -0.75 14.13
C ASP A 224 2.64 0.46 13.76
N PHE A 225 3.15 1.38 12.97
CA PHE A 225 2.37 2.48 12.40
C PHE A 225 1.16 1.98 11.60
N ILE A 226 1.35 1.04 10.67
CA ILE A 226 0.27 0.52 9.81
C ILE A 226 -0.79 -0.22 10.61
N VAL A 227 -0.38 -1.00 11.61
CA VAL A 227 -1.30 -1.72 12.50
C VAL A 227 -2.09 -0.74 13.38
N GLU A 228 -1.45 0.31 13.87
CA GLU A 228 -2.12 1.35 14.66
C GLU A 228 -3.12 2.13 13.80
N GLU A 229 -2.77 2.53 12.59
CA GLU A 229 -3.65 3.18 11.62
C GLU A 229 -4.86 2.31 11.29
N TRP A 230 -4.66 1.03 11.00
CA TRP A 230 -5.75 0.10 10.78
C TRP A 230 -6.69 0.02 11.99
N ARG A 231 -6.15 -0.09 13.20
CA ARG A 231 -6.95 -0.12 14.45
C ARG A 231 -7.71 1.19 14.67
N ARG A 232 -7.07 2.33 14.38
CA ARG A 232 -7.68 3.67 14.52
C ARG A 232 -8.89 3.82 13.60
N VAL A 233 -8.72 3.49 12.33
CA VAL A 233 -9.75 3.63 11.30
C VAL A 233 -10.90 2.65 11.54
N THR A 234 -10.60 1.39 11.89
CA THR A 234 -11.63 0.37 12.18
C THR A 234 -12.49 0.75 13.39
N ARG A 235 -11.89 1.25 14.47
CA ARG A 235 -12.65 1.72 15.66
C ARG A 235 -13.57 2.89 15.32
N LYS A 236 -13.12 3.82 14.50
CA LYS A 236 -13.89 4.99 14.07
C LYS A 236 -15.10 4.59 13.21
N ALA A 237 -14.93 3.62 12.32
CA ALA A 237 -16.01 3.11 11.48
C ALA A 237 -17.11 2.43 12.30
N VAL A 238 -16.76 1.65 13.33
CA VAL A 238 -17.76 1.01 14.25
C VAL A 238 -18.58 2.05 15.00
N LEU A 239 -17.93 3.07 15.57
CA LEU A 239 -18.62 4.15 16.32
C LEU A 239 -19.54 5.03 15.45
N SER A 240 -19.31 5.06 14.13
CA SER A 240 -20.15 5.83 13.20
C SER A 240 -21.35 5.04 12.67
N SER A 241 -21.43 3.74 12.97
CA SER A 241 -22.49 2.83 12.55
C SER A 241 -23.55 2.61 13.63
N GLU A 242 -23.32 3.10 14.85
CA GLU A 242 -24.25 3.14 15.99
C GLU A 242 -25.02 4.48 16.04
#